data_08b16a1344573f13468608c9ceaaa0aa
#
_entry.id   08b16a1344573f13468608c9ceaaa0aa
#
_cell.length_a   1.000
_cell.length_b   1.000
_cell.length_c   1.000
_cell.angle_alpha   90.00
_cell.angle_beta   90.00
_cell.angle_gamma   90.00
#
_symmetry.space_group_name_H-M   'P 1'
#
loop_
_entity.id
_entity.type
_entity.pdbx_description
1 polymer ?
#
loop_
_entity_poly.entity_id
_entity_poly.type
_entity_poly.pdbx_seq_one_letter_code
_entity_poly.pdbx_strand_id
1 'polypeptide(L)'
;MKNVFIALGKAICYTLLFAAMQLIASFVVTLAMGIGYAVEQLTLNGGLDYNTLMTVLYDGVTTNATLITLVSNICTVGVLFAFFALRKKNLLSEINASPIPALTYVPLSIMGMCFAVLITFALGILPISEEVWEEYNQSASMIDSAGLIPMLSTVIFAPIAEETVFRGLVYTRLKRAMPAWVAAILQAAVFGVLHGQILWVAYAFVMGLVL
;
A
#
# COMPACT_ATOMS: atom_id res chain seq x y z
N MET A 1 0.46 -14.47 -27.57
CA MET A 1 1.23 -14.95 -26.40
C MET A 1 2.35 -13.98 -26.00
N LYS A 2 3.27 -13.57 -26.88
CA LYS A 2 4.40 -12.67 -26.55
C LYS A 2 3.96 -11.37 -25.85
N ASN A 3 2.89 -10.74 -26.29
CA ASN A 3 2.37 -9.50 -25.68
C ASN A 3 1.84 -9.70 -24.26
N VAL A 4 1.28 -10.88 -23.95
CA VAL A 4 0.79 -11.20 -22.59
C VAL A 4 1.96 -11.33 -21.61
N PHE A 5 3.02 -12.04 -22.00
CA PHE A 5 4.22 -12.16 -21.15
C PHE A 5 4.90 -10.81 -20.88
N ILE A 6 4.95 -9.93 -21.88
CA ILE A 6 5.49 -8.58 -21.72
C ILE A 6 4.60 -7.75 -20.76
N ALA A 7 3.28 -7.86 -20.88
CA ALA A 7 2.36 -7.15 -19.99
C ALA A 7 2.46 -7.64 -18.55
N LEU A 8 2.49 -8.96 -18.33
CA LEU A 8 2.71 -9.58 -17.03
C LEU A 8 4.05 -9.16 -16.42
N GLY A 9 5.14 -9.21 -17.20
CA GLY A 9 6.45 -8.78 -16.72
C GLY A 9 6.45 -7.31 -16.27
N LYS A 10 5.81 -6.42 -17.01
CA LYS A 10 5.67 -5.01 -16.61
C LYS A 10 4.82 -4.86 -15.35
N ALA A 11 3.69 -5.56 -15.25
CA ALA A 11 2.84 -5.55 -14.08
C ALA A 11 3.60 -6.01 -12.83
N ILE A 12 4.34 -7.12 -12.93
CA ILE A 12 5.21 -7.62 -11.85
C ILE A 12 6.26 -6.59 -11.47
N CYS A 13 6.94 -5.96 -12.43
CA CYS A 13 7.96 -4.94 -12.13
C CYS A 13 7.37 -3.74 -11.35
N TYR A 14 6.19 -3.25 -11.71
CA TYR A 14 5.56 -2.14 -10.98
C TYR A 14 5.10 -2.56 -9.58
N THR A 15 4.57 -3.76 -9.43
CA THR A 15 4.20 -4.33 -8.14
C THR A 15 5.43 -4.51 -7.23
N LEU A 16 6.51 -5.07 -7.78
CA LEU A 16 7.77 -5.23 -7.04
C LEU A 16 8.39 -3.89 -6.67
N LEU A 17 8.31 -2.88 -7.53
CA LEU A 17 8.76 -1.53 -7.19
C LEU A 17 7.98 -0.99 -5.98
N PHE A 18 6.66 -1.10 -5.98
CA PHE A 18 5.82 -0.66 -4.86
C PHE A 18 6.20 -1.38 -3.57
N ALA A 19 6.28 -2.72 -3.59
CA ALA A 19 6.69 -3.53 -2.43
C ALA A 19 8.12 -3.20 -1.95
N ALA A 20 9.07 -3.00 -2.88
CA ALA A 20 10.44 -2.64 -2.56
C ALA A 20 10.53 -1.28 -1.85
N MET A 21 9.72 -0.29 -2.26
CA MET A 21 9.70 1.01 -1.59
C MET A 21 9.19 0.91 -0.16
N GLN A 22 8.19 0.05 0.12
CA GLN A 22 7.72 -0.23 1.47
C GLN A 22 8.84 -0.87 2.32
N LEU A 23 9.52 -1.88 1.78
CA LEU A 23 10.62 -2.56 2.48
C LEU A 23 11.81 -1.62 2.74
N ILE A 24 12.17 -0.77 1.77
CA ILE A 24 13.27 0.19 1.92
C ILE A 24 12.91 1.22 3.01
N ALA A 25 11.71 1.77 3.00
CA ALA A 25 11.28 2.73 4.02
C ALA A 25 11.27 2.09 5.42
N SER A 26 10.74 0.88 5.54
CA SER A 26 10.76 0.10 6.79
C SER A 26 12.20 -0.14 7.27
N PHE A 27 13.08 -0.60 6.37
CA PHE A 27 14.49 -0.85 6.69
C PHE A 27 15.21 0.41 7.18
N VAL A 28 15.00 1.56 6.53
CA VAL A 28 15.62 2.83 6.92
C VAL A 28 15.17 3.25 8.32
N VAL A 29 13.87 3.16 8.62
CA VAL A 29 13.36 3.48 9.97
C VAL A 29 13.92 2.52 11.01
N THR A 30 13.89 1.21 10.73
CA THR A 30 14.44 0.19 11.63
C THR A 30 15.92 0.44 11.92
N LEU A 31 16.70 0.75 10.87
CA LEU A 31 18.12 1.04 11.02
C LEU A 31 18.36 2.31 11.85
N ALA A 32 17.59 3.36 11.63
CA ALA A 32 17.70 4.61 12.41
C ALA A 32 17.38 4.39 13.88
N MET A 33 16.33 3.62 14.20
CA MET A 33 15.97 3.27 15.57
C MET A 33 17.05 2.41 16.24
N GLY A 34 17.57 1.40 15.52
CA GLY A 34 18.64 0.53 16.04
C GLY A 34 19.93 1.28 16.32
N ILE A 35 20.33 2.20 15.44
CA ILE A 35 21.52 3.05 15.66
C ILE A 35 21.28 3.99 16.85
N GLY A 36 20.11 4.63 16.95
CA GLY A 36 19.76 5.48 18.07
C GLY A 36 19.87 4.75 19.41
N TYR A 37 19.26 3.57 19.52
CA TYR A 37 19.36 2.72 20.70
C TYR A 37 20.81 2.31 21.02
N ALA A 38 21.56 1.88 20.00
CA ALA A 38 22.95 1.44 20.19
C ALA A 38 23.85 2.57 20.71
N VAL A 39 23.72 3.78 20.16
CA VAL A 39 24.46 4.97 20.62
C VAL A 39 24.10 5.30 22.06
N GLU A 40 22.81 5.30 22.41
CA GLU A 40 22.35 5.58 23.78
C GLU A 40 22.91 4.54 24.78
N GLN A 41 22.80 3.25 24.49
CA GLN A 41 23.25 2.19 25.39
C GLN A 41 24.78 2.17 25.57
N LEU A 42 25.53 2.36 24.51
CA LEU A 42 26.99 2.42 24.58
C LEU A 42 27.48 3.63 25.37
N THR A 43 26.76 4.76 25.28
CA THR A 43 27.14 5.98 26.02
C THR A 43 26.74 5.92 27.50
N LEU A 44 25.60 5.32 27.84
CA LEU A 44 25.06 5.32 29.22
C LEU A 44 25.45 4.06 30.01
N ASN A 45 25.43 2.88 29.38
CA ASN A 45 25.53 1.60 30.07
C ASN A 45 26.76 0.77 29.68
N GLY A 46 27.53 1.18 28.66
CA GLY A 46 28.74 0.48 28.23
C GLY A 46 28.52 -0.88 27.56
N GLY A 47 27.28 -1.25 27.22
CA GLY A 47 26.95 -2.52 26.60
C GLY A 47 25.60 -2.52 25.90
N LEU A 48 25.40 -3.45 24.96
CA LEU A 48 24.14 -3.65 24.22
C LEU A 48 23.42 -4.89 24.77
N ASP A 49 22.14 -4.73 25.15
CA ASP A 49 21.25 -5.86 25.40
C ASP A 49 20.50 -6.24 24.11
N TYR A 50 20.73 -7.48 23.65
CA TYR A 50 20.14 -7.99 22.41
C TYR A 50 18.61 -8.05 22.45
N ASN A 51 18.02 -8.47 23.58
CA ASN A 51 16.57 -8.61 23.68
C ASN A 51 15.88 -7.24 23.61
N THR A 52 16.43 -6.27 24.34
CA THR A 52 15.94 -4.90 24.30
C THR A 52 16.12 -4.28 22.90
N LEU A 53 17.25 -4.55 22.23
CA LEU A 53 17.44 -4.11 20.85
C LEU A 53 16.33 -4.66 19.92
N MET A 54 16.03 -5.96 19.99
CA MET A 54 14.97 -6.56 19.16
C MET A 54 13.60 -5.95 19.44
N THR A 55 13.30 -5.68 20.71
CA THR A 55 12.06 -4.99 21.10
C THR A 55 12.01 -3.57 20.51
N VAL A 56 13.08 -2.80 20.64
CA VAL A 56 13.18 -1.43 20.08
C VAL A 56 13.01 -1.43 18.55
N LEU A 57 13.60 -2.40 17.85
CA LEU A 57 13.44 -2.52 16.39
C LEU A 57 12.00 -2.85 15.98
N TYR A 58 11.37 -3.79 16.69
CA TYR A 58 9.98 -4.16 16.44
C TYR A 58 9.02 -3.01 16.76
N ASP A 59 9.13 -2.41 17.92
CA ASP A 59 8.31 -1.28 18.35
C ASP A 59 8.53 -0.07 17.44
N GLY A 60 9.77 0.13 16.99
CA GLY A 60 10.10 1.19 16.04
C GLY A 60 9.34 1.07 14.72
N VAL A 61 9.19 -0.13 14.18
CA VAL A 61 8.42 -0.38 12.94
C VAL A 61 6.92 -0.21 13.20
N THR A 62 6.39 -0.81 14.25
CA THR A 62 4.95 -0.78 14.54
C THR A 62 4.46 0.61 14.89
N THR A 63 5.18 1.32 15.77
CA THR A 63 4.85 2.71 16.17
C THR A 63 4.96 3.69 15.00
N ASN A 64 5.89 3.47 14.07
CA ASN A 64 6.09 4.35 12.92
C ASN A 64 5.43 3.83 11.63
N ALA A 65 4.56 2.83 11.70
CA ALA A 65 3.95 2.19 10.52
C ALA A 65 3.29 3.20 9.56
N THR A 66 2.56 4.18 10.08
CA THR A 66 1.92 5.22 9.27
C THR A 66 2.92 6.18 8.63
N LEU A 67 4.01 6.53 9.31
CA LEU A 67 5.09 7.34 8.75
C LEU A 67 5.85 6.57 7.66
N ILE A 68 6.15 5.30 7.89
CA ILE A 68 6.78 4.40 6.91
C ILE A 68 5.92 4.34 5.65
N THR A 69 4.62 4.13 5.81
CA THR A 69 3.65 4.10 4.70
C THR A 69 3.58 5.44 3.97
N LEU A 70 3.55 6.55 4.68
CA LEU A 70 3.55 7.88 4.08
C LEU A 70 4.79 8.11 3.21
N VAL A 71 5.98 7.90 3.78
CA VAL A 71 7.25 8.11 3.09
C VAL A 71 7.39 7.18 1.89
N SER A 72 7.09 5.89 2.05
CA SER A 72 7.18 4.91 0.96
C SER A 72 6.25 5.25 -0.21
N ASN A 73 5.01 5.71 0.06
CA ASN A 73 4.05 6.09 -0.96
C ASN A 73 4.49 7.36 -1.72
N ILE A 74 4.97 8.38 -1.01
CA ILE A 74 5.55 9.58 -1.63
C ILE A 74 6.76 9.20 -2.51
N CYS A 75 7.66 8.37 -1.98
CA CYS A 75 8.83 7.91 -2.73
C CYS A 75 8.44 7.07 -3.95
N THR A 76 7.44 6.19 -3.84
CA THR A 76 6.93 5.39 -4.96
C THR A 76 6.47 6.30 -6.11
N VAL A 77 5.61 7.27 -5.82
CA VAL A 77 5.12 8.21 -6.84
C VAL A 77 6.26 9.05 -7.41
N GLY A 78 7.17 9.53 -6.56
CA GLY A 78 8.35 10.30 -6.97
C GLY A 78 9.28 9.51 -7.89
N VAL A 79 9.58 8.26 -7.57
CA VAL A 79 10.41 7.35 -8.39
C VAL A 79 9.74 7.05 -9.72
N LEU A 80 8.43 6.79 -9.73
CA LEU A 80 7.68 6.59 -10.98
C LEU A 80 7.69 7.85 -11.84
N PHE A 81 7.47 9.02 -11.25
CA PHE A 81 7.53 10.29 -11.96
C PHE A 81 8.92 10.49 -12.59
N ALA A 82 9.99 10.33 -11.81
CA ALA A 82 11.37 10.44 -12.30
C ALA A 82 11.67 9.43 -13.41
N PHE A 83 11.26 8.17 -13.24
CA PHE A 83 11.45 7.11 -14.22
C PHE A 83 10.81 7.44 -15.58
N PHE A 84 9.56 7.92 -15.57
CA PHE A 84 8.88 8.29 -16.81
C PHE A 84 9.44 9.59 -17.42
N ALA A 85 9.81 10.58 -16.59
CA ALA A 85 10.44 11.80 -17.04
C ALA A 85 11.80 11.54 -17.73
N LEU A 86 12.65 10.68 -17.15
CA LEU A 86 13.92 10.25 -17.76
C LEU A 86 13.70 9.56 -19.11
N ARG A 87 12.57 8.88 -19.28
CA ARG A 87 12.17 8.27 -20.57
C ARG A 87 11.43 9.22 -21.51
N LYS A 88 11.38 10.51 -21.18
CA LYS A 88 10.65 11.53 -21.95
C LYS A 88 9.16 11.21 -22.13
N LYS A 89 8.55 10.62 -21.09
CA LYS A 89 7.14 10.24 -21.05
C LYS A 89 6.45 10.93 -19.90
N ASN A 90 5.17 11.24 -20.05
CA ASN A 90 4.35 11.80 -18.98
C ASN A 90 3.68 10.66 -18.20
N LEU A 91 3.91 10.60 -16.88
CA LEU A 91 3.29 9.61 -16.01
C LEU A 91 1.75 9.64 -16.09
N LEU A 92 1.13 10.83 -16.06
CA LEU A 92 -0.32 10.97 -16.13
C LEU A 92 -0.92 10.38 -17.40
N SER A 93 -0.22 10.57 -18.55
CA SER A 93 -0.60 9.94 -19.81
C SER A 93 -0.44 8.42 -19.78
N GLU A 94 0.61 7.92 -19.15
CA GLU A 94 0.87 6.47 -19.07
C GLU A 94 -0.13 5.72 -18.18
N ILE A 95 -0.68 6.39 -17.15
CA ILE A 95 -1.75 5.86 -16.29
C ILE A 95 -3.17 6.16 -16.82
N ASN A 96 -3.27 6.81 -17.98
CA ASN A 96 -4.54 7.28 -18.56
C ASN A 96 -5.34 8.22 -17.62
N ALA A 97 -4.65 9.01 -16.80
CA ALA A 97 -5.30 9.99 -15.96
C ALA A 97 -5.87 11.12 -16.84
N SER A 98 -7.17 11.29 -16.80
CA SER A 98 -7.88 12.38 -17.45
C SER A 98 -8.67 13.16 -16.40
N PRO A 99 -8.69 14.49 -16.49
CA PRO A 99 -9.50 15.28 -15.56
C PRO A 99 -10.98 14.98 -15.79
N ILE A 100 -11.71 14.78 -14.69
CA ILE A 100 -13.17 14.67 -14.70
C ILE A 100 -13.77 15.91 -14.04
N PRO A 101 -15.01 16.28 -14.36
CA PRO A 101 -15.69 17.40 -13.71
C PRO A 101 -15.69 17.23 -12.18
N ALA A 102 -15.37 18.29 -11.45
CA ALA A 102 -15.28 18.25 -9.97
C ALA A 102 -16.55 17.69 -9.29
N LEU A 103 -17.72 18.00 -9.85
CA LEU A 103 -18.99 17.50 -9.31
C LEU A 103 -19.13 15.96 -9.39
N THR A 104 -18.39 15.30 -10.29
CA THR A 104 -18.39 13.83 -10.42
C THR A 104 -17.71 13.13 -9.24
N TYR A 105 -16.80 13.81 -8.55
CA TYR A 105 -16.14 13.24 -7.37
C TYR A 105 -17.10 12.97 -6.21
N VAL A 106 -18.15 13.79 -6.05
CA VAL A 106 -19.12 13.63 -4.94
C VAL A 106 -19.84 12.27 -5.01
N PRO A 107 -20.54 11.91 -6.12
CA PRO A 107 -21.20 10.61 -6.20
C PRO A 107 -20.19 9.43 -6.18
N LEU A 108 -19.00 9.59 -6.73
CA LEU A 108 -17.96 8.56 -6.66
C LEU A 108 -17.47 8.32 -5.22
N SER A 109 -17.28 9.39 -4.45
CA SER A 109 -16.90 9.27 -3.04
C SER A 109 -18.01 8.60 -2.21
N ILE A 110 -19.27 9.00 -2.41
CA ILE A 110 -20.41 8.38 -1.75
C ILE A 110 -20.49 6.89 -2.10
N MET A 111 -20.35 6.55 -3.37
CA MET A 111 -20.34 5.16 -3.84
C MET A 111 -19.23 4.36 -3.16
N GLY A 112 -18.00 4.88 -3.12
CA GLY A 112 -16.86 4.24 -2.45
C GLY A 112 -17.13 4.00 -0.96
N MET A 113 -17.68 4.99 -0.25
CA MET A 113 -18.09 4.86 1.15
C MET A 113 -19.17 3.80 1.35
N CYS A 114 -20.19 3.76 0.49
CA CYS A 114 -21.23 2.73 0.56
C CYS A 114 -20.67 1.33 0.34
N PHE A 115 -19.76 1.15 -0.62
CA PHE A 115 -19.09 -0.13 -0.84
C PHE A 115 -18.22 -0.53 0.36
N ALA A 116 -17.47 0.40 0.94
CA ALA A 116 -16.68 0.13 2.14
C ALA A 116 -17.55 -0.38 3.29
N VAL A 117 -18.66 0.29 3.56
CA VAL A 117 -19.63 -0.13 4.60
C VAL A 117 -20.23 -1.51 4.27
N LEU A 118 -20.65 -1.74 3.02
CA LEU A 118 -21.22 -3.02 2.60
C LEU A 118 -20.23 -4.18 2.74
N ILE A 119 -18.96 -3.99 2.37
CA ILE A 119 -17.93 -5.03 2.50
C ILE A 119 -17.65 -5.30 3.98
N THR A 120 -17.50 -4.26 4.81
CA THR A 120 -17.29 -4.42 6.25
C THR A 120 -18.46 -5.18 6.90
N PHE A 121 -19.69 -4.83 6.54
CA PHE A 121 -20.88 -5.55 7.02
C PHE A 121 -20.90 -7.01 6.56
N ALA A 122 -20.58 -7.27 5.27
CA ALA A 122 -20.52 -8.60 4.72
C ALA A 122 -19.46 -9.48 5.42
N LEU A 123 -18.27 -8.92 5.69
CA LEU A 123 -17.22 -9.60 6.45
C LEU A 123 -17.69 -9.91 7.89
N GLY A 124 -18.41 -8.98 8.53
CA GLY A 124 -18.92 -9.15 9.89
C GLY A 124 -19.99 -10.26 10.04
N ILE A 125 -20.67 -10.67 8.95
CA ILE A 125 -21.65 -11.75 8.96
C ILE A 125 -20.98 -13.13 8.76
N LEU A 126 -19.77 -13.18 8.22
CA LEU A 126 -19.07 -14.43 7.96
C LEU A 126 -18.63 -15.09 9.29
N PRO A 127 -18.71 -16.44 9.38
CA PRO A 127 -18.23 -17.17 10.54
C PRO A 127 -16.70 -17.22 10.56
N ILE A 128 -16.09 -16.10 10.89
CA ILE A 128 -14.64 -15.92 10.96
C ILE A 128 -14.21 -16.18 12.39
N SER A 129 -13.06 -16.87 12.58
CA SER A 129 -12.53 -17.17 13.91
C SER A 129 -12.13 -15.91 14.66
N GLU A 130 -12.22 -15.96 16.00
CA GLU A 130 -11.80 -14.85 16.87
C GLU A 130 -10.33 -14.48 16.64
N GLU A 131 -9.46 -15.44 16.42
CA GLU A 131 -8.05 -15.24 16.13
C GLU A 131 -7.81 -14.31 14.92
N VAL A 132 -8.54 -14.53 13.81
CA VAL A 132 -8.46 -13.71 12.60
C VAL A 132 -9.01 -12.31 12.84
N TRP A 133 -10.05 -12.17 13.69
CA TRP A 133 -10.55 -10.87 14.10
C TRP A 133 -9.57 -10.11 14.99
N GLU A 134 -8.88 -10.80 15.91
CA GLU A 134 -7.85 -10.20 16.74
C GLU A 134 -6.68 -9.67 15.91
N GLU A 135 -6.19 -10.46 14.92
CA GLU A 135 -5.16 -10.01 13.99
C GLU A 135 -5.60 -8.77 13.18
N TYR A 136 -6.86 -8.77 12.72
CA TYR A 136 -7.42 -7.62 11.99
C TYR A 136 -7.47 -6.37 12.89
N ASN A 137 -7.99 -6.50 14.11
CA ASN A 137 -8.11 -5.39 15.04
C ASN A 137 -6.74 -4.86 15.47
N GLN A 138 -5.77 -5.73 15.67
CA GLN A 138 -4.39 -5.34 15.96
C GLN A 138 -3.79 -4.53 14.80
N SER A 139 -3.95 -5.01 13.57
CA SER A 139 -3.48 -4.29 12.37
C SER A 139 -4.20 -2.97 12.19
N ALA A 140 -5.52 -2.91 12.41
CA ALA A 140 -6.31 -1.70 12.33
C ALA A 140 -5.87 -0.66 13.37
N SER A 141 -5.58 -1.08 14.60
CA SER A 141 -5.13 -0.19 15.68
C SER A 141 -3.79 0.50 15.40
N MET A 142 -2.91 -0.13 14.61
CA MET A 142 -1.65 0.48 14.17
C MET A 142 -1.88 1.67 13.23
N ILE A 143 -3.00 1.68 12.51
CA ILE A 143 -3.38 2.71 11.54
C ILE A 143 -4.27 3.78 12.18
N ASP A 144 -5.04 3.39 13.20
CA ASP A 144 -6.08 4.22 13.85
C ASP A 144 -5.54 5.22 14.88
N SER A 145 -4.26 5.56 14.78
CA SER A 145 -3.68 6.62 15.61
C SER A 145 -4.22 7.98 15.15
N ALA A 146 -4.86 8.71 16.08
CA ALA A 146 -5.35 10.05 15.80
C ALA A 146 -4.17 10.98 15.49
N GLY A 147 -4.25 11.72 14.37
CA GLY A 147 -3.22 12.70 14.01
C GLY A 147 -3.16 13.04 12.53
N LEU A 148 -2.41 14.09 12.22
CA LEU A 148 -2.27 14.57 10.85
C LEU A 148 -1.50 13.57 9.97
N ILE A 149 -0.45 12.93 10.49
CA ILE A 149 0.38 11.97 9.74
C ILE A 149 -0.41 10.73 9.34
N PRO A 150 -1.12 10.01 10.25
CA PRO A 150 -2.01 8.91 9.89
C PRO A 150 -3.05 9.31 8.85
N MET A 151 -3.72 10.45 9.05
CA MET A 151 -4.73 10.94 8.13
C MET A 151 -4.16 11.21 6.72
N LEU A 152 -3.03 11.91 6.61
CA LEU A 152 -2.39 12.16 5.32
C LEU A 152 -1.92 10.86 4.66
N SER A 153 -1.35 9.94 5.44
CA SER A 153 -0.85 8.67 4.95
C SER A 153 -1.97 7.82 4.35
N THR A 154 -3.03 7.58 5.12
CA THR A 154 -4.07 6.60 4.77
C THR A 154 -5.15 7.17 3.84
N VAL A 155 -5.49 8.46 3.96
CA VAL A 155 -6.59 9.06 3.20
C VAL A 155 -6.11 9.70 1.90
N ILE A 156 -4.86 10.15 1.82
CA ILE A 156 -4.37 10.89 0.66
C ILE A 156 -3.26 10.13 -0.07
N PHE A 157 -2.12 9.88 0.58
CA PHE A 157 -0.93 9.39 -0.12
C PHE A 157 -0.99 7.91 -0.45
N ALA A 158 -1.55 7.06 0.41
CA ALA A 158 -1.72 5.65 0.09
C ALA A 158 -2.65 5.46 -1.11
N PRO A 159 -3.88 6.02 -1.15
CA PRO A 159 -4.73 5.90 -2.32
C PRO A 159 -4.10 6.45 -3.60
N ILE A 160 -3.39 7.59 -3.56
CA ILE A 160 -2.71 8.13 -4.74
C ILE A 160 -1.65 7.16 -5.28
N ALA A 161 -0.81 6.60 -4.41
CA ALA A 161 0.23 5.67 -4.81
C ALA A 161 -0.36 4.35 -5.34
N GLU A 162 -1.34 3.81 -4.63
CA GLU A 162 -2.02 2.57 -4.99
C GLU A 162 -2.78 2.70 -6.32
N GLU A 163 -3.55 3.77 -6.51
CA GLU A 163 -4.24 4.03 -7.77
C GLU A 163 -3.24 4.21 -8.93
N THR A 164 -2.15 4.95 -8.70
CA THR A 164 -1.11 5.14 -9.71
C THR A 164 -0.47 3.82 -10.13
N VAL A 165 -0.12 2.97 -9.15
CA VAL A 165 0.55 1.69 -9.43
C VAL A 165 -0.43 0.66 -9.96
N PHE A 166 -1.50 0.35 -9.22
CA PHE A 166 -2.34 -0.82 -9.52
C PHE A 166 -3.33 -0.53 -10.65
N ARG A 167 -4.08 0.56 -10.60
CA ARG A 167 -5.04 0.90 -11.67
C ARG A 167 -4.37 1.62 -12.82
N GLY A 168 -3.48 2.56 -12.52
CA GLY A 168 -2.78 3.34 -13.54
C GLY A 168 -1.81 2.49 -14.35
N LEU A 169 -0.90 1.76 -13.72
CA LEU A 169 0.16 1.04 -14.42
C LEU A 169 -0.15 -0.45 -14.59
N VAL A 170 -0.43 -1.20 -13.52
CA VAL A 170 -0.63 -2.66 -13.58
C VAL A 170 -1.83 -3.00 -14.45
N TYR A 171 -3.02 -2.55 -14.08
CA TYR A 171 -4.24 -2.83 -14.84
C TYR A 171 -4.16 -2.35 -16.29
N THR A 172 -3.67 -1.11 -16.50
CA THR A 172 -3.55 -0.54 -17.86
C THR A 172 -2.63 -1.36 -18.77
N ARG A 173 -1.55 -1.96 -18.22
CA ARG A 173 -0.67 -2.85 -19.01
C ARG A 173 -1.32 -4.20 -19.28
N LEU A 174 -2.01 -4.78 -18.30
CA LEU A 174 -2.69 -6.06 -18.44
C LEU A 174 -3.82 -5.97 -19.47
N LYS A 175 -4.69 -4.96 -19.39
CA LYS A 175 -5.83 -4.83 -20.32
C LYS A 175 -5.47 -4.58 -21.79
N ARG A 176 -4.21 -4.18 -22.07
CA ARG A 176 -3.71 -4.09 -23.44
C ARG A 176 -3.40 -5.46 -24.06
N ALA A 177 -3.30 -6.51 -23.25
CA ALA A 177 -2.88 -7.83 -23.69
C ALA A 177 -3.91 -8.93 -23.40
N MET A 178 -4.94 -8.63 -22.61
CA MET A 178 -5.99 -9.58 -22.24
C MET A 178 -7.34 -8.84 -22.04
N PRO A 179 -8.47 -9.58 -21.94
CA PRO A 179 -9.79 -8.99 -21.67
C PRO A 179 -9.78 -8.17 -20.38
N ALA A 180 -10.51 -7.05 -20.36
CA ALA A 180 -10.51 -6.10 -19.24
C ALA A 180 -10.90 -6.74 -17.91
N TRP A 181 -11.88 -7.67 -17.91
CA TRP A 181 -12.30 -8.37 -16.69
C TRP A 181 -11.21 -9.28 -16.13
N VAL A 182 -10.43 -9.96 -17.00
CA VAL A 182 -9.27 -10.77 -16.55
C VAL A 182 -8.19 -9.87 -15.94
N ALA A 183 -7.91 -8.75 -16.61
CA ALA A 183 -6.94 -7.78 -16.10
C ALA A 183 -7.36 -7.19 -14.74
N ALA A 184 -8.67 -6.92 -14.55
CA ALA A 184 -9.22 -6.44 -13.28
C ALA A 184 -9.05 -7.47 -12.15
N ILE A 185 -9.40 -8.73 -12.41
CA ILE A 185 -9.24 -9.81 -11.42
C ILE A 185 -7.77 -9.98 -11.02
N LEU A 186 -6.86 -10.05 -12.01
CA LEU A 186 -5.44 -10.20 -11.72
C LEU A 186 -4.86 -9.02 -10.94
N GLN A 187 -5.21 -7.80 -11.32
CA GLN A 187 -4.79 -6.60 -10.60
C GLN A 187 -5.34 -6.60 -9.16
N ALA A 188 -6.64 -6.88 -8.98
CA ALA A 188 -7.28 -6.92 -7.67
C ALA A 188 -6.69 -8.04 -6.77
N ALA A 189 -6.37 -9.20 -7.34
CA ALA A 189 -5.73 -10.29 -6.61
C ALA A 189 -4.33 -9.89 -6.11
N VAL A 190 -3.51 -9.28 -6.97
CA VAL A 190 -2.19 -8.79 -6.57
C VAL A 190 -2.30 -7.69 -5.53
N PHE A 191 -3.22 -6.74 -5.71
CA PHE A 191 -3.47 -5.66 -4.77
C PHE A 191 -3.93 -6.19 -3.40
N GLY A 192 -4.87 -7.14 -3.39
CA GLY A 192 -5.31 -7.79 -2.16
C GLY A 192 -4.18 -8.49 -1.41
N VAL A 193 -3.41 -9.35 -2.10
CA VAL A 193 -2.32 -10.14 -1.48
C VAL A 193 -1.27 -9.24 -0.80
N LEU A 194 -1.00 -8.06 -1.32
CA LEU A 194 -0.05 -7.12 -0.72
C LEU A 194 -0.50 -6.55 0.65
N HIS A 195 -1.76 -6.72 1.02
CA HIS A 195 -2.26 -6.31 2.35
C HIS A 195 -1.93 -7.32 3.45
N GLY A 196 -1.47 -8.52 3.10
CA GLY A 196 -0.89 -9.52 4.02
C GLY A 196 -1.91 -10.24 4.90
N GLN A 197 -2.67 -9.54 5.72
CA GLN A 197 -3.65 -10.09 6.64
C GLN A 197 -4.95 -10.46 5.91
N ILE A 198 -5.55 -11.62 6.21
CA ILE A 198 -6.60 -12.25 5.38
C ILE A 198 -7.85 -11.40 5.18
N LEU A 199 -8.31 -10.67 6.20
CA LEU A 199 -9.48 -9.79 6.07
C LEU A 199 -9.17 -8.56 5.24
N TRP A 200 -7.97 -7.99 5.39
CA TRP A 200 -7.49 -6.92 4.53
C TRP A 200 -7.32 -7.38 3.09
N VAL A 201 -6.82 -8.60 2.86
CA VAL A 201 -6.74 -9.21 1.51
C VAL A 201 -8.12 -9.30 0.88
N ALA A 202 -9.11 -9.83 1.59
CA ALA A 202 -10.48 -9.95 1.10
C ALA A 202 -11.11 -8.58 0.81
N TYR A 203 -10.98 -7.64 1.74
CA TYR A 203 -11.46 -6.28 1.59
C TYR A 203 -10.83 -5.59 0.37
N ALA A 204 -9.51 -5.59 0.29
CA ALA A 204 -8.77 -4.93 -0.78
C ALA A 204 -9.03 -5.59 -2.15
N PHE A 205 -9.17 -6.92 -2.21
CA PHE A 205 -9.54 -7.61 -3.43
C PHE A 205 -10.90 -7.14 -3.98
N VAL A 206 -11.92 -7.11 -3.12
CA VAL A 206 -13.27 -6.66 -3.52
C VAL A 206 -13.25 -5.19 -3.94
N MET A 207 -12.60 -4.32 -3.15
CA MET A 207 -12.43 -2.91 -3.52
C MET A 207 -11.64 -2.74 -4.82
N GLY A 208 -10.64 -3.59 -5.04
CA GLY A 208 -9.84 -3.62 -6.26
C GLY A 208 -10.63 -4.00 -7.51
N LEU A 209 -11.71 -4.78 -7.37
CA LEU A 209 -12.62 -5.13 -8.48
C LEU A 209 -13.67 -4.07 -8.76
N VAL A 210 -14.15 -3.36 -7.74
CA VAL A 210 -15.29 -2.43 -7.83
C VAL A 210 -14.87 -1.04 -8.29
N LEU A 211 -13.75 -0.56 -7.82
CA LEU A 211 -13.21 0.77 -8.13
C LEU A 211 -12.25 0.73 -9.32
#